data_d06e531f2b5116f78010614ec1ecd94c
#
_entry.id   d06e531f2b5116f78010614ec1ecd94c
#
_cell.length_a   1.000
_cell.length_b   1.000
_cell.length_c   1.000
_cell.angle_alpha   90.00
_cell.angle_beta   90.00
_cell.angle_gamma   90.00
#
_symmetry.space_group_name_H-M   'P 1'
#
loop_
_entity.id
_entity.type
_entity.pdbx_description
1 polymer ?
#
loop_
_entity_poly.entity_id
_entity_poly.type
_entity_poly.pdbx_seq_one_letter_code
_entity_poly.pdbx_strand_id
1 'polypeptide(L)'
;MTEITGTVTCLAVSEHAAFTAIKNASGTVETFSLFFSISGGEPTPSELEARVANSMWVSMLAAAHTNGSKITVIHPDNSSQIASLRLGPLPL
;
A
#
# COMPACT_ATOMS: atom_id res chain seq x y z
N MET A 1 -14.76 4.75 3.19
CA MET A 1 -13.36 4.62 2.73
C MET A 1 -12.69 5.97 2.76
N THR A 2 -11.45 6.00 3.19
CA THR A 2 -10.66 7.23 3.29
C THR A 2 -9.53 7.18 2.27
N GLU A 3 -9.23 8.32 1.65
CA GLU A 3 -8.10 8.48 0.75
C GLU A 3 -7.04 9.36 1.40
N ILE A 4 -5.78 9.01 1.23
CA ILE A 4 -4.66 9.88 1.57
C ILE A 4 -3.69 9.94 0.39
N THR A 5 -3.27 11.15 0.05
CA THR A 5 -2.32 11.38 -1.04
C THR A 5 -1.05 12.01 -0.48
N GLY A 6 0.07 11.50 -0.88
CA GLY A 6 1.35 12.03 -0.43
C GLY A 6 2.53 11.28 -1.00
N THR A 7 3.69 11.48 -0.40
CA THR A 7 4.92 10.83 -0.81
C THR A 7 5.25 9.67 0.12
N VAL A 8 5.86 8.62 -0.45
CA VAL A 8 6.30 7.46 0.32
C VAL A 8 7.58 7.81 1.04
N THR A 9 7.57 7.82 2.36
CA THR A 9 8.75 8.11 3.17
C THR A 9 9.48 6.86 3.63
N CYS A 10 8.77 5.72 3.64
CA CYS A 10 9.34 4.45 4.09
C CYS A 10 8.60 3.30 3.44
N LEU A 11 9.33 2.24 3.12
CA LEU A 11 8.75 0.97 2.67
C LEU A 11 9.57 -0.15 3.30
N ALA A 12 8.90 -0.96 4.11
CA ALA A 12 9.51 -2.12 4.75
C ALA A 12 8.76 -3.37 4.29
N VAL A 13 9.50 -4.37 3.83
CA VAL A 13 8.92 -5.61 3.31
C VAL A 13 9.47 -6.78 4.11
N SER A 14 8.58 -7.63 4.59
CA SER A 14 8.92 -8.86 5.29
C SER A 14 8.27 -10.06 4.59
N GLU A 15 8.48 -11.25 5.16
CA GLU A 15 7.99 -12.49 4.56
C GLU A 15 6.47 -12.52 4.41
N HIS A 16 5.73 -11.95 5.35
CA HIS A 16 4.27 -12.06 5.40
C HIS A 16 3.53 -10.75 5.17
N ALA A 17 4.21 -9.63 5.23
CA ALA A 17 3.57 -8.33 5.14
C ALA A 17 4.55 -7.26 4.65
N ALA A 18 4.01 -6.16 4.20
CA ALA A 18 4.76 -4.95 3.95
C ALA A 18 4.12 -3.79 4.71
N PHE A 19 4.93 -2.81 5.07
CA PHE A 19 4.48 -1.60 5.73
C PHE A 19 5.03 -0.40 4.99
N THR A 20 4.23 0.63 4.86
CA THR A 20 4.64 1.86 4.20
C THR A 20 4.17 3.06 5.00
N ALA A 21 4.90 4.15 4.90
CA ALA A 21 4.52 5.43 5.50
C ALA A 21 4.35 6.46 4.40
N ILE A 22 3.24 7.19 4.48
CA ILE A 22 2.88 8.23 3.51
C ILE A 22 2.85 9.56 4.23
N LYS A 23 3.56 10.55 3.70
CA LYS A 23 3.56 11.92 4.22
C LYS A 23 2.69 12.78 3.33
N ASN A 24 1.60 13.32 3.89
CA ASN A 24 0.67 14.16 3.14
C ASN A 24 1.17 15.60 3.01
N ALA A 25 0.40 16.45 2.33
CA ALA A 25 0.77 17.85 2.08
C ALA A 25 0.91 18.67 3.36
N SER A 26 0.20 18.31 4.43
CA SER A 26 0.32 18.99 5.73
C SER A 26 1.54 18.55 6.53
N GLY A 27 2.28 17.56 6.08
CA GLY A 27 3.43 17.02 6.80
C GLY A 27 3.09 15.88 7.76
N THR A 28 1.85 15.46 7.83
CA THR A 28 1.43 14.32 8.65
C THR A 28 1.84 13.02 7.99
N VAL A 29 2.42 12.12 8.78
CA VAL A 29 2.84 10.80 8.31
C VAL A 29 1.90 9.74 8.85
N GLU A 30 1.33 8.93 7.95
CA GLU A 30 0.49 7.81 8.32
C GLU A 30 1.11 6.50 7.82
N THR A 31 0.99 5.46 8.62
CA THR A 31 1.53 4.13 8.30
C THR A 31 0.42 3.20 7.86
N PHE A 32 0.68 2.45 6.79
CA PHE A 32 -0.27 1.49 6.22
C PHE A 32 0.38 0.12 6.09
N SER A 33 -0.46 -0.91 6.05
CA SER A 33 -0.02 -2.30 5.93
C SER A 33 -0.61 -2.99 4.71
N LEU A 34 0.15 -3.94 4.18
CA LEU A 34 -0.27 -4.87 3.14
C LEU A 34 0.05 -6.28 3.63
N PHE A 35 -0.85 -7.22 3.44
CA PHE A 35 -0.64 -8.59 3.86
C PHE A 35 -0.47 -9.50 2.65
N PHE A 36 0.58 -10.34 2.68
CA PHE A 36 0.86 -11.32 1.62
C PHE A 36 0.33 -12.69 1.97
N SER A 37 0.21 -13.01 3.25
CA SER A 37 -0.26 -14.30 3.72
C SER A 37 -1.02 -14.13 5.03
N ILE A 38 -2.11 -14.86 5.16
CA ILE A 38 -3.00 -14.75 6.31
C ILE A 38 -2.89 -15.97 7.22
N SER A 39 -2.45 -17.12 6.69
CA SER A 39 -2.37 -18.35 7.45
C SER A 39 -1.14 -19.17 7.07
N GLY A 40 -0.76 -20.11 7.94
CA GLY A 40 0.39 -20.97 7.72
C GLY A 40 0.14 -22.20 6.86
N GLY A 41 -1.02 -22.33 6.23
CA GLY A 41 -1.34 -23.46 5.35
C GLY A 41 -1.16 -23.12 3.88
N GLU A 42 -1.64 -24.01 3.01
CA GLU A 42 -1.68 -23.73 1.58
C GLU A 42 -2.62 -22.56 1.31
N PRO A 43 -2.20 -21.58 0.51
CA PRO A 43 -3.05 -20.44 0.24
C PRO A 43 -4.27 -20.83 -0.60
N THR A 44 -5.41 -20.25 -0.27
CA THR A 44 -6.61 -20.36 -1.10
C THR A 44 -6.44 -19.55 -2.38
N PRO A 45 -7.25 -19.80 -3.41
CA PRO A 45 -7.21 -18.97 -4.62
C PRO A 45 -7.37 -17.48 -4.35
N SER A 46 -8.23 -17.09 -3.40
CA SER A 46 -8.41 -15.69 -3.02
C SER A 46 -7.15 -15.11 -2.37
N GLU A 47 -6.46 -15.89 -1.55
CA GLU A 47 -5.19 -15.46 -0.94
C GLU A 47 -4.10 -15.29 -1.98
N LEU A 48 -4.05 -16.17 -2.99
CA LEU A 48 -3.09 -16.05 -4.08
C LEU A 48 -3.34 -14.79 -4.89
N GLU A 49 -4.60 -14.48 -5.19
CA GLU A 49 -4.96 -13.24 -5.88
C GLU A 49 -4.55 -12.01 -5.07
N ALA A 50 -4.80 -12.04 -3.76
CA ALA A 50 -4.40 -10.95 -2.87
C ALA A 50 -2.88 -10.78 -2.83
N ARG A 51 -2.11 -11.87 -2.84
CA ARG A 51 -0.65 -11.82 -2.89
C ARG A 51 -0.15 -11.16 -4.16
N VAL A 52 -0.76 -11.48 -5.30
CA VAL A 52 -0.38 -10.87 -6.58
C VAL A 52 -0.66 -9.38 -6.55
N ALA A 53 -1.84 -8.98 -6.10
CA ALA A 53 -2.20 -7.57 -5.99
C ALA A 53 -1.26 -6.83 -5.03
N ASN A 54 -0.99 -7.39 -3.87
CA ASN A 54 -0.10 -6.77 -2.88
C ASN A 54 1.33 -6.64 -3.41
N SER A 55 1.80 -7.62 -4.17
CA SER A 55 3.13 -7.55 -4.80
C SER A 55 3.21 -6.41 -5.82
N MET A 56 2.16 -6.21 -6.59
CA MET A 56 2.07 -5.07 -7.52
C MET A 56 2.07 -3.75 -6.76
N TRP A 57 1.34 -3.67 -5.66
CA TRP A 57 1.32 -2.46 -4.82
C TRP A 57 2.68 -2.15 -4.22
N VAL A 58 3.42 -3.16 -3.78
CA VAL A 58 4.80 -2.98 -3.28
C VAL A 58 5.68 -2.38 -4.38
N SER A 59 5.56 -2.88 -5.61
CA SER A 59 6.29 -2.33 -6.75
C SER A 59 5.94 -0.87 -7.00
N MET A 60 4.66 -0.52 -6.93
CA MET A 60 4.20 0.86 -7.08
C MET A 60 4.74 1.77 -5.99
N LEU A 61 4.71 1.31 -4.74
CA LEU A 61 5.23 2.05 -3.60
C LEU A 61 6.74 2.26 -3.72
N ALA A 62 7.47 1.24 -4.13
CA ALA A 62 8.92 1.34 -4.34
C ALA A 62 9.26 2.34 -5.45
N ALA A 63 8.53 2.31 -6.55
CA ALA A 63 8.72 3.26 -7.65
C ALA A 63 8.40 4.69 -7.19
N ALA A 64 7.32 4.88 -6.48
CA ALA A 64 6.94 6.19 -5.95
C ALA A 64 7.99 6.71 -4.96
N HIS A 65 8.51 5.85 -4.11
CA HIS A 65 9.56 6.22 -3.15
C HIS A 65 10.84 6.66 -3.87
N THR A 66 11.28 5.89 -4.85
CA THR A 66 12.49 6.17 -5.62
C THR A 66 12.38 7.48 -6.40
N ASN A 67 11.23 7.73 -7.01
CA ASN A 67 11.00 8.89 -7.87
C ASN A 67 10.50 10.13 -7.14
N GLY A 68 10.14 10.01 -5.85
CA GLY A 68 9.52 11.09 -5.12
C GLY A 68 8.12 11.44 -5.61
N SER A 69 7.47 10.51 -6.29
CA SER A 69 6.14 10.71 -6.86
C SER A 69 5.06 10.61 -5.79
N LYS A 70 3.97 11.33 -5.98
CA LYS A 70 2.81 11.22 -5.10
C LYS A 70 2.02 9.96 -5.41
N ILE A 71 1.51 9.34 -4.37
CA ILE A 71 0.67 8.15 -4.47
C ILE A 71 -0.59 8.36 -3.61
N THR A 72 -1.69 7.80 -4.05
CA THR A 72 -2.94 7.84 -3.28
C THR A 72 -3.22 6.45 -2.73
N VAL A 73 -3.42 6.38 -1.42
CA VAL A 73 -3.80 5.16 -0.70
C VAL A 73 -5.26 5.28 -0.31
N ILE A 74 -6.02 4.23 -0.59
CA ILE A 74 -7.42 4.11 -0.19
C ILE A 74 -7.51 3.00 0.84
N HIS A 75 -8.08 3.32 1.99
CA HIS A 75 -8.19 2.37 3.10
C HIS A 75 -9.53 2.52 3.82
N PRO A 76 -10.02 1.48 4.52
CA PRO A 76 -11.20 1.62 5.37
C PRO A 76 -10.97 2.62 6.49
N ASP A 77 -12.03 3.31 6.92
CA ASP A 77 -11.92 4.36 7.93
C ASP A 77 -11.40 3.86 9.29
N ASN A 78 -11.58 2.57 9.57
CA ASN A 78 -11.19 1.96 10.83
C ASN A 78 -10.00 1.01 10.71
N SER A 79 -9.26 1.06 9.60
CA SER A 79 -8.16 0.14 9.36
C SER A 79 -7.01 0.84 8.63
N SER A 80 -5.80 0.44 8.96
CA SER A 80 -4.59 0.88 8.26
C SER A 80 -4.20 -0.06 7.11
N GLN A 81 -5.00 -1.08 6.85
CA GLN A 81 -4.73 -2.00 5.74
C GLN A 81 -5.14 -1.35 4.43
N ILE A 82 -4.23 -1.35 3.45
CA ILE A 82 -4.49 -0.75 2.16
C ILE A 82 -5.56 -1.56 1.41
N ALA A 83 -6.58 -0.87 0.92
CA ALA A 83 -7.61 -1.48 0.08
C ALA A 83 -7.31 -1.28 -1.41
N SER A 84 -6.73 -0.14 -1.79
CA SER A 84 -6.26 0.09 -3.16
C SER A 84 -5.20 1.18 -3.20
N LEU A 85 -4.46 1.22 -4.29
CA LEU A 85 -3.43 2.23 -4.55
C LEU A 85 -3.63 2.85 -5.92
N ARG A 86 -3.29 4.14 -6.02
CA ARG A 86 -3.31 4.85 -7.28
C ARG A 86 -2.06 5.70 -7.38
N LEU A 87 -1.35 5.59 -8.49
CA LEU A 87 -0.15 6.37 -8.78
C LEU A 87 -0.50 7.45 -9.81
N GLY A 88 -0.33 8.70 -9.39
CA GLY A 88 -0.68 9.85 -10.22
C GLY A 88 -2.17 10.19 -10.20
N PRO A 89 -2.58 11.26 -10.87
CA PRO A 89 -3.99 11.64 -10.94
C PRO A 89 -4.79 10.68 -11.81
N LEU A 90 -6.09 10.53 -11.50
CA LEU A 90 -6.99 9.76 -12.37
C LEU A 90 -7.10 10.44 -13.74
N PRO A 91 -7.07 9.68 -14.81
CA PRO A 91 -7.35 10.24 -16.13
C PRO A 91 -8.83 10.64 -16.19
N LEU A 92 -9.09 11.83 -16.61
CA LEU A 92 -10.44 12.37 -16.74
C LEU A 92 -10.80 12.55 -18.21
#